data_e8253f969005dd6d1e9fdd2ce0c4dde4
#
_entry.id   e8253f969005dd6d1e9fdd2ce0c4dde4
#
_cell.length_a   1.000
_cell.length_b   1.000
_cell.length_c   1.000
_cell.angle_alpha   90.00
_cell.angle_beta   90.00
_cell.angle_gamma   90.00
#
_symmetry.space_group_name_H-M   'P 1'
#
loop_
_entity.id
_entity.type
_entity.pdbx_description
1 polymer ?
#
loop_
_entity_poly.entity_id
_entity_poly.type
_entity_poly.pdbx_seq_one_letter_code
_entity_poly.pdbx_strand_id
1 'polypeptide(L)'
;VCGCKAFSWNIRLGYSECIGGMIMDYKELMDKSREVMGTKLCKSCPVCDGKACKNTVPGPGAKGIGDVAMRNYDAWKNIRVNMDTITDNEPVNTELDLFGHTFKYPIFAGPVGAVGMHYSNAYDDNGYNDILVRGCMDAGICAFTGDGKDPNIMINATRIIKENNGYGIPTVKPWSLETYLEKLDLALNSNAFAVAMDVDAAGLPFLKGCQPPAGRMNTEQ
;
A
#
# COMPACT_ATOMS: atom_id res chain seq x y z
N VAL A 1 -40.74 3.54 24.59
CA VAL A 1 -39.34 3.55 25.05
C VAL A 1 -38.59 2.52 24.21
N CYS A 2 -38.06 2.94 23.08
CA CYS A 2 -37.34 2.09 22.14
C CYS A 2 -35.85 2.22 22.45
N GLY A 3 -35.24 1.16 22.97
CA GLY A 3 -33.80 1.14 23.28
C GLY A 3 -33.00 0.93 21.99
N CYS A 4 -32.32 1.96 21.54
CA CYS A 4 -31.27 1.82 20.53
C CYS A 4 -30.09 1.01 21.09
N LYS A 5 -29.97 -0.23 20.67
CA LYS A 5 -28.72 -0.98 20.86
C LYS A 5 -27.68 -0.43 19.87
N ALA A 6 -26.68 0.24 20.38
CA ALA A 6 -25.52 0.62 19.63
C ALA A 6 -24.84 -0.67 19.09
N PHE A 7 -24.78 -0.82 17.78
CA PHE A 7 -23.96 -1.85 17.14
C PHE A 7 -22.50 -1.43 17.26
N SER A 8 -21.79 -2.02 18.20
CA SER A 8 -20.33 -1.90 18.23
C SER A 8 -19.76 -2.88 17.18
N TRP A 9 -19.10 -2.34 16.19
CA TRP A 9 -18.26 -3.12 15.26
C TRP A 9 -17.03 -3.59 16.02
N ASN A 10 -17.10 -4.79 16.61
CA ASN A 10 -15.92 -5.47 17.13
C ASN A 10 -15.13 -6.04 15.95
N ILE A 11 -14.24 -5.27 15.37
CA ILE A 11 -13.16 -5.82 14.55
C ILE A 11 -12.17 -6.46 15.55
N ARG A 12 -12.33 -7.75 15.81
CA ARG A 12 -11.29 -8.53 16.46
C ARG A 12 -10.16 -8.74 15.45
N LEU A 13 -9.24 -7.79 15.41
CA LEU A 13 -7.92 -8.04 14.83
C LEU A 13 -7.23 -9.05 15.77
N GLY A 14 -6.88 -10.22 15.22
CA GLY A 14 -6.21 -11.30 15.95
C GLY A 14 -4.77 -11.02 16.36
N TYR A 15 -4.47 -9.81 16.81
CA TYR A 15 -3.18 -9.41 17.36
C TYR A 15 -3.24 -9.28 18.88
N SER A 16 -3.54 -10.40 19.57
CA SER A 16 -3.62 -10.40 21.03
C SER A 16 -2.28 -10.55 21.75
N GLU A 17 -1.15 -10.57 21.07
CA GLU A 17 0.14 -10.86 21.72
C GLU A 17 1.21 -9.75 21.66
N CYS A 18 1.02 -8.65 20.92
CA CYS A 18 2.10 -7.67 20.78
C CYS A 18 1.95 -6.34 21.49
N ILE A 19 0.77 -5.96 21.96
CA ILE A 19 0.59 -4.77 22.81
C ILE A 19 -0.61 -5.01 23.73
N GLY A 20 -0.36 -5.40 24.96
CA GLY A 20 -1.31 -5.65 26.05
C GLY A 20 -2.75 -5.17 25.87
N GLY A 21 -3.59 -5.92 25.16
CA GLY A 21 -5.05 -5.87 25.24
C GLY A 21 -5.78 -4.55 24.98
N MET A 22 -5.12 -3.46 24.59
CA MET A 22 -5.73 -2.16 24.39
C MET A 22 -6.22 -2.01 22.96
N ILE A 23 -7.54 -2.04 22.76
CA ILE A 23 -8.16 -1.67 21.48
C ILE A 23 -8.04 -0.15 21.34
N MET A 24 -7.10 0.31 20.50
CA MET A 24 -6.94 1.72 20.17
C MET A 24 -8.10 2.17 19.28
N ASP A 25 -8.70 3.31 19.55
CA ASP A 25 -9.62 3.94 18.60
C ASP A 25 -8.84 4.57 17.42
N TYR A 26 -9.57 4.94 16.37
CA TYR A 26 -8.94 5.51 15.16
C TYR A 26 -8.17 6.81 15.45
N LYS A 27 -8.66 7.64 16.36
CA LYS A 27 -8.01 8.91 16.71
C LYS A 27 -6.70 8.65 17.45
N GLU A 28 -6.70 7.75 18.43
CA GLU A 28 -5.49 7.34 19.16
C GLU A 28 -4.44 6.74 18.20
N LEU A 29 -4.89 5.88 17.26
CA LEU A 29 -4.03 5.32 16.24
C LEU A 29 -3.39 6.42 15.36
N MET A 30 -4.16 7.41 14.94
CA MET A 30 -3.66 8.52 14.13
C MET A 30 -2.73 9.45 14.89
N ASP A 31 -3.00 9.69 16.16
CA ASP A 31 -2.13 10.50 17.02
C ASP A 31 -0.76 9.81 17.19
N LYS A 32 -0.77 8.51 17.48
CA LYS A 32 0.45 7.71 17.59
C LYS A 32 1.19 7.57 16.26
N SER A 33 0.47 7.43 15.16
CA SER A 33 1.06 7.42 13.82
C SER A 33 1.80 8.72 13.51
N ARG A 34 1.29 9.88 13.93
CA ARG A 34 1.98 11.16 13.76
C ARG A 34 3.29 11.24 14.53
N GLU A 35 3.31 10.74 15.76
CA GLU A 35 4.52 10.70 16.58
C GLU A 35 5.60 9.82 15.94
N VAL A 36 5.22 8.68 15.40
CA VAL A 36 6.14 7.66 14.89
C VAL A 36 6.48 7.88 13.42
N MET A 37 5.48 8.12 12.56
CA MET A 37 5.62 8.12 11.10
C MET A 37 5.69 9.52 10.48
N GLY A 38 5.14 10.53 11.10
CA GLY A 38 5.04 11.90 10.57
C GLY A 38 6.33 12.72 10.62
N THR A 39 7.48 12.10 10.79
CA THR A 39 8.74 12.82 11.10
C THR A 39 9.53 13.26 9.87
N LYS A 40 9.18 12.77 8.69
CA LYS A 40 9.89 13.08 7.43
C LYS A 40 8.98 13.76 6.41
N LEU A 41 8.88 13.23 5.21
CA LEU A 41 8.06 13.81 4.13
C LEU A 41 6.57 13.70 4.44
N CYS A 42 6.11 12.52 4.86
CA CYS A 42 4.74 12.32 5.31
C CYS A 42 4.50 13.05 6.64
N LYS A 43 3.34 13.68 6.78
CA LYS A 43 2.93 14.41 8.00
C LYS A 43 1.85 13.64 8.79
N SER A 44 1.49 12.44 8.37
CA SER A 44 0.43 11.61 8.98
C SER A 44 -0.83 12.43 9.29
N CYS A 45 -1.35 13.11 8.26
CA CYS A 45 -2.51 13.98 8.41
C CYS A 45 -3.77 13.17 8.72
N PRO A 46 -4.71 13.69 9.53
CA PRO A 46 -6.00 13.04 9.80
C PRO A 46 -6.81 12.82 8.51
N VAL A 47 -6.64 13.71 7.53
CA VAL A 47 -7.17 13.58 6.18
C VAL A 47 -6.01 13.72 5.21
N CYS A 48 -5.74 12.66 4.47
CA CYS A 48 -4.66 12.65 3.49
C CYS A 48 -5.11 13.28 2.15
N ASP A 49 -5.12 14.61 2.12
CA ASP A 49 -5.54 15.39 0.95
C ASP A 49 -4.38 15.89 0.06
N GLY A 50 -3.15 15.48 0.36
CA GLY A 50 -1.95 15.84 -0.39
C GLY A 50 -1.42 17.25 -0.18
N LYS A 51 -2.07 18.10 0.65
CA LYS A 51 -1.69 19.51 0.82
C LYS A 51 -0.51 19.69 1.76
N ALA A 52 -0.54 19.08 2.96
CA ALA A 52 0.48 19.29 3.98
C ALA A 52 1.87 18.78 3.53
N CYS A 53 1.94 17.67 2.83
CA CYS A 53 3.18 17.12 2.27
C CYS A 53 3.54 17.73 0.90
N LYS A 54 2.72 18.62 0.36
CA LYS A 54 2.93 19.23 -0.97
C LYS A 54 3.14 18.21 -2.08
N ASN A 55 2.41 17.11 -2.01
CA ASN A 55 2.52 15.99 -2.95
C ASN A 55 3.94 15.35 -3.03
N THR A 56 4.72 15.43 -1.95
CA THR A 56 6.04 14.78 -1.88
C THR A 56 5.96 13.31 -1.47
N VAL A 57 4.80 12.82 -1.10
CA VAL A 57 4.52 11.43 -0.74
C VAL A 57 3.32 10.95 -1.59
N PRO A 58 3.34 9.75 -2.12
CA PRO A 58 4.24 8.61 -1.83
C PRO A 58 5.62 8.69 -2.46
N GLY A 59 5.95 9.75 -3.12
CA GLY A 59 7.28 10.00 -3.63
C GLY A 59 7.34 11.38 -4.31
N PRO A 60 8.50 12.00 -4.44
CA PRO A 60 8.66 13.30 -5.08
C PRO A 60 8.52 13.21 -6.61
N GLY A 61 7.64 12.34 -7.08
CA GLY A 61 7.53 11.94 -8.47
C GLY A 61 6.29 12.44 -9.18
N ALA A 62 5.45 13.23 -8.53
CA ALA A 62 4.32 13.81 -9.22
C ALA A 62 4.80 14.63 -10.41
N LYS A 63 4.39 14.22 -11.59
CA LYS A 63 4.69 14.93 -12.84
C LYS A 63 3.79 16.15 -13.00
N GLY A 64 4.22 17.07 -13.85
CA GLY A 64 3.48 18.30 -14.11
C GLY A 64 3.57 19.27 -12.94
N ILE A 65 2.45 19.84 -12.54
CA ILE A 65 2.36 20.87 -11.48
C ILE A 65 2.41 20.31 -10.05
N GLY A 66 2.49 19.00 -9.88
CA GLY A 66 2.64 18.38 -8.57
C GLY A 66 1.34 18.33 -7.76
N ASP A 67 0.18 18.22 -8.39
CA ASP A 67 -1.14 18.24 -7.74
C ASP A 67 -1.83 16.85 -7.70
N VAL A 68 -1.13 15.79 -8.11
CA VAL A 68 -1.73 14.45 -8.30
C VAL A 68 -2.40 13.92 -7.02
N ALA A 69 -1.76 14.05 -5.87
CA ALA A 69 -2.33 13.57 -4.61
C ALA A 69 -3.60 14.36 -4.23
N MET A 70 -3.62 15.67 -4.47
CA MET A 70 -4.80 16.50 -4.27
C MET A 70 -5.94 16.10 -5.22
N ARG A 71 -5.63 15.88 -6.49
CA ARG A 71 -6.60 15.44 -7.50
C ARG A 71 -7.15 14.05 -7.19
N ASN A 72 -6.32 13.14 -6.72
CA ASN A 72 -6.77 11.80 -6.29
C ASN A 72 -7.76 11.90 -5.12
N TYR A 73 -7.46 12.76 -4.14
CA TYR A 73 -8.38 13.01 -3.03
C TYR A 73 -9.71 13.63 -3.52
N ASP A 74 -9.64 14.62 -4.40
CA ASP A 74 -10.83 15.30 -4.92
C ASP A 74 -11.66 14.40 -5.86
N ALA A 75 -11.04 13.43 -6.54
CA ALA A 75 -11.74 12.50 -7.42
C ALA A 75 -12.81 11.67 -6.67
N TRP A 76 -12.54 11.31 -5.41
CA TRP A 76 -13.52 10.61 -4.58
C TRP A 76 -14.81 11.40 -4.37
N LYS A 77 -14.75 12.73 -4.38
CA LYS A 77 -15.92 13.61 -4.22
C LYS A 77 -16.87 13.57 -5.41
N ASN A 78 -16.41 13.05 -6.55
CA ASN A 78 -17.25 12.89 -7.75
C ASN A 78 -18.06 11.59 -7.74
N ILE A 79 -17.70 10.64 -6.86
CA ILE A 79 -18.42 9.39 -6.69
C ILE A 79 -19.61 9.65 -5.78
N ARG A 80 -20.80 9.23 -6.23
CA ARG A 80 -22.04 9.38 -5.49
C ARG A 80 -22.60 8.01 -5.15
N VAL A 81 -23.10 7.87 -3.94
CA VAL A 81 -23.82 6.68 -3.51
C VAL A 81 -25.24 6.78 -4.06
N ASN A 82 -25.72 5.72 -4.70
CA ASN A 82 -27.13 5.61 -5.03
C ASN A 82 -27.92 5.40 -3.73
N MET A 83 -28.89 6.28 -3.47
CA MET A 83 -29.74 6.18 -2.28
C MET A 83 -31.06 5.50 -2.65
N ASP A 84 -31.05 4.19 -2.76
CA ASP A 84 -32.25 3.40 -2.92
C ASP A 84 -32.83 3.10 -1.53
N THR A 85 -33.93 3.77 -1.18
CA THR A 85 -34.55 3.65 0.16
C THR A 85 -35.55 2.49 0.24
N ILE A 86 -35.99 1.99 -0.90
CA ILE A 86 -36.90 0.85 -1.02
C ILE A 86 -36.17 -0.24 -1.77
N THR A 87 -35.51 -1.12 -1.03
CA THR A 87 -34.76 -2.25 -1.57
C THR A 87 -35.04 -3.49 -0.74
N ASP A 88 -34.88 -4.65 -1.36
CA ASP A 88 -34.81 -5.90 -0.60
C ASP A 88 -33.56 -5.85 0.31
N ASN A 89 -33.75 -6.24 1.58
CA ASN A 89 -32.71 -6.16 2.58
C ASN A 89 -31.76 -7.38 2.47
N GLU A 90 -31.12 -7.50 1.31
CA GLU A 90 -30.18 -8.57 1.04
C GLU A 90 -28.79 -8.21 1.58
N PRO A 91 -28.03 -9.17 2.10
CA PRO A 91 -26.63 -8.96 2.49
C PRO A 91 -25.79 -8.51 1.30
N VAL A 92 -25.01 -7.46 1.48
CA VAL A 92 -24.06 -7.00 0.44
C VAL A 92 -22.89 -7.98 0.36
N ASN A 93 -22.68 -8.55 -0.83
CA ASN A 93 -21.44 -9.29 -1.10
C ASN A 93 -20.36 -8.31 -1.58
N THR A 94 -19.23 -8.27 -0.87
CA THR A 94 -18.07 -7.44 -1.20
C THR A 94 -16.89 -8.25 -1.73
N GLU A 95 -17.05 -9.55 -1.93
CA GLU A 95 -16.00 -10.41 -2.40
C GLU A 95 -15.58 -10.09 -3.84
N LEU A 96 -14.29 -10.20 -4.10
CA LEU A 96 -13.69 -10.00 -5.41
C LEU A 96 -12.82 -11.21 -5.77
N ASP A 97 -13.16 -11.88 -6.86
CA ASP A 97 -12.32 -12.90 -7.46
C ASP A 97 -11.33 -12.24 -8.43
N LEU A 98 -10.04 -12.36 -8.15
CA LEU A 98 -8.99 -11.78 -8.96
C LEU A 98 -7.72 -12.66 -8.90
N PHE A 99 -7.07 -12.89 -10.04
CA PHE A 99 -5.85 -13.70 -10.14
C PHE A 99 -5.96 -15.12 -9.54
N GLY A 100 -7.16 -15.72 -9.56
CA GLY A 100 -7.42 -17.03 -8.97
C GLY A 100 -7.55 -17.03 -7.44
N HIS A 101 -7.68 -15.88 -6.82
CA HIS A 101 -7.93 -15.70 -5.38
C HIS A 101 -9.22 -14.92 -5.14
N THR A 102 -9.93 -15.29 -4.08
CA THR A 102 -11.10 -14.55 -3.58
C THR A 102 -10.65 -13.63 -2.44
N PHE A 103 -10.80 -12.32 -2.64
CA PHE A 103 -10.57 -11.31 -1.62
C PHE A 103 -11.89 -10.91 -0.97
N LYS A 104 -11.86 -10.66 0.32
CA LYS A 104 -13.05 -10.28 1.10
C LYS A 104 -13.59 -8.90 0.70
N TYR A 105 -12.71 -8.01 0.26
CA TYR A 105 -13.04 -6.65 -0.15
C TYR A 105 -12.23 -6.27 -1.40
N PRO A 106 -12.81 -5.46 -2.33
CA PRO A 106 -12.14 -4.98 -3.53
C PRO A 106 -11.19 -3.81 -3.23
N ILE A 107 -10.35 -3.95 -2.22
CA ILE A 107 -9.43 -2.92 -1.72
C ILE A 107 -8.05 -3.55 -1.58
N PHE A 108 -7.02 -2.84 -2.02
CA PHE A 108 -5.64 -3.29 -1.97
C PHE A 108 -4.75 -2.20 -1.37
N ALA A 109 -3.74 -2.60 -0.60
CA ALA A 109 -2.73 -1.66 -0.14
C ALA A 109 -1.74 -1.40 -1.28
N GLY A 110 -1.51 -0.12 -1.59
CA GLY A 110 -0.61 0.30 -2.66
C GLY A 110 0.87 0.09 -2.32
N PRO A 111 1.75 0.00 -3.35
CA PRO A 111 3.16 -0.28 -3.16
C PRO A 111 3.89 0.90 -2.53
N VAL A 112 4.69 0.64 -1.50
CA VAL A 112 5.57 1.60 -0.84
C VAL A 112 6.95 0.99 -0.68
N GLY A 113 7.98 1.73 -1.10
CA GLY A 113 9.37 1.41 -0.88
C GLY A 113 10.13 2.60 -0.30
N ALA A 114 11.33 2.35 0.22
CA ALA A 114 12.18 3.35 0.86
C ALA A 114 11.46 4.07 2.03
N VAL A 115 10.84 3.29 2.91
CA VAL A 115 10.03 3.73 4.06
C VAL A 115 10.79 4.70 4.94
N GLY A 116 12.05 4.42 5.23
CA GLY A 116 12.92 5.28 6.03
C GLY A 116 13.12 6.67 5.43
N MET A 117 13.05 6.82 4.10
CA MET A 117 13.17 8.12 3.44
C MET A 117 11.86 8.93 3.50
N HIS A 118 10.73 8.26 3.32
CA HIS A 118 9.44 8.93 3.15
C HIS A 118 8.69 9.19 4.46
N TYR A 119 8.77 8.26 5.40
CA TYR A 119 7.90 8.27 6.59
C TYR A 119 8.68 8.50 7.87
N SER A 120 9.50 7.54 8.30
CA SER A 120 10.33 7.66 9.50
C SER A 120 11.43 6.58 9.52
N ASN A 121 12.30 6.64 10.54
CA ASN A 121 13.27 5.58 10.80
C ASN A 121 12.75 4.53 11.82
N ALA A 122 11.46 4.60 12.20
CA ALA A 122 10.88 3.66 13.15
C ALA A 122 10.73 2.25 12.55
N TYR A 123 10.57 2.17 11.24
CA TYR A 123 10.53 0.92 10.49
C TYR A 123 11.50 1.00 9.31
N ASP A 124 12.17 -0.10 9.03
CA ASP A 124 12.81 -0.35 7.76
C ASP A 124 11.82 -0.97 6.75
N ASP A 125 12.25 -1.12 5.51
CA ASP A 125 11.38 -1.71 4.47
C ASP A 125 11.01 -3.16 4.77
N ASN A 126 11.89 -3.92 5.45
CA ASN A 126 11.60 -5.30 5.84
C ASN A 126 10.49 -5.38 6.90
N GLY A 127 10.63 -4.65 7.99
CA GLY A 127 9.61 -4.61 9.05
C GLY A 127 8.28 -4.05 8.56
N TYR A 128 8.32 -3.03 7.69
CA TYR A 128 7.12 -2.48 7.07
C TYR A 128 6.40 -3.51 6.19
N ASN A 129 7.11 -4.20 5.30
CA ASN A 129 6.53 -5.19 4.40
C ASN A 129 5.96 -6.40 5.17
N ASP A 130 6.60 -6.84 6.25
CA ASP A 130 6.08 -7.93 7.08
C ASP A 130 4.73 -7.56 7.70
N ILE A 131 4.64 -6.38 8.30
CA ILE A 131 3.38 -5.87 8.86
C ILE A 131 2.31 -5.70 7.77
N LEU A 132 2.69 -5.12 6.62
CA LEU A 132 1.76 -4.84 5.53
C LEU A 132 1.17 -6.12 4.94
N VAL A 133 2.01 -7.09 4.56
CA VAL A 133 1.58 -8.33 3.92
C VAL A 133 0.69 -9.14 4.86
N ARG A 134 1.13 -9.34 6.10
CA ARG A 134 0.35 -10.10 7.09
C ARG A 134 -0.95 -9.41 7.46
N GLY A 135 -0.90 -8.09 7.71
CA GLY A 135 -2.10 -7.32 8.05
C GLY A 135 -3.14 -7.32 6.92
N CYS A 136 -2.72 -7.23 5.67
CA CYS A 136 -3.62 -7.35 4.52
C CYS A 136 -4.21 -8.75 4.40
N MET A 137 -3.39 -9.79 4.58
CA MET A 137 -3.85 -11.17 4.56
C MET A 137 -4.90 -11.43 5.65
N ASP A 138 -4.65 -11.00 6.88
CA ASP A 138 -5.58 -11.15 8.00
C ASP A 138 -6.89 -10.37 7.77
N ALA A 139 -6.82 -9.23 7.10
CA ALA A 139 -7.99 -8.44 6.73
C ALA A 139 -8.76 -9.01 5.53
N GLY A 140 -8.22 -10.01 4.82
CA GLY A 140 -8.82 -10.59 3.61
C GLY A 140 -8.68 -9.69 2.37
N ILE A 141 -7.69 -8.81 2.36
CA ILE A 141 -7.28 -7.96 1.22
C ILE A 141 -5.83 -8.24 0.86
N CYS A 142 -5.31 -7.64 -0.22
CA CYS A 142 -3.95 -7.89 -0.64
C CYS A 142 -3.07 -6.63 -0.58
N ALA A 143 -1.78 -6.84 -0.36
CA ALA A 143 -0.76 -5.81 -0.43
C ALA A 143 0.02 -5.89 -1.75
N PHE A 144 0.26 -4.72 -2.37
CA PHE A 144 1.36 -4.54 -3.29
C PHE A 144 2.59 -4.14 -2.48
N THR A 145 3.74 -4.80 -2.69
CA THR A 145 5.00 -4.38 -2.07
C THR A 145 5.80 -3.49 -3.01
N GLY A 146 6.57 -2.57 -2.46
CA GLY A 146 7.36 -1.63 -3.25
C GLY A 146 8.71 -2.17 -3.70
N ASP A 147 9.35 -1.39 -4.57
CA ASP A 147 10.72 -1.57 -5.04
C ASP A 147 11.52 -0.29 -4.85
N GLY A 148 12.82 -0.38 -4.83
CA GLY A 148 13.72 0.76 -4.64
C GLY A 148 15.14 0.50 -5.16
N LYS A 149 16.03 1.48 -4.95
CA LYS A 149 17.45 1.40 -5.31
C LYS A 149 18.20 0.32 -4.54
N ASP A 150 17.85 0.17 -3.25
CA ASP A 150 18.42 -0.88 -2.42
C ASP A 150 17.81 -2.22 -2.84
N PRO A 151 18.62 -3.17 -3.35
CA PRO A 151 18.11 -4.48 -3.77
C PRO A 151 17.46 -5.25 -2.62
N ASN A 152 17.84 -4.99 -1.37
CA ASN A 152 17.25 -5.63 -0.21
C ASN A 152 15.74 -5.34 -0.04
N ILE A 153 15.24 -4.22 -0.56
CA ILE A 153 13.81 -3.92 -0.54
C ILE A 153 13.04 -5.03 -1.26
N MET A 154 13.44 -5.36 -2.48
CA MET A 154 12.78 -6.40 -3.28
C MET A 154 13.04 -7.81 -2.73
N ILE A 155 14.27 -8.10 -2.32
CA ILE A 155 14.66 -9.39 -1.74
C ILE A 155 13.82 -9.70 -0.49
N ASN A 156 13.69 -8.74 0.41
CA ASN A 156 12.91 -8.90 1.64
C ASN A 156 11.41 -8.99 1.34
N ALA A 157 10.89 -8.15 0.44
CA ALA A 157 9.47 -8.18 0.07
C ALA A 157 9.07 -9.53 -0.52
N THR A 158 9.83 -10.06 -1.46
CA THR A 158 9.55 -11.36 -2.10
C THR A 158 9.74 -12.53 -1.15
N ARG A 159 10.70 -12.46 -0.23
CA ARG A 159 10.86 -13.43 0.85
C ARG A 159 9.61 -13.47 1.74
N ILE A 160 9.13 -12.31 2.18
CA ILE A 160 7.94 -12.20 3.05
C ILE A 160 6.70 -12.76 2.34
N ILE A 161 6.51 -12.42 1.06
CA ILE A 161 5.41 -12.97 0.26
C ILE A 161 5.50 -14.49 0.20
N LYS A 162 6.70 -15.05 -0.04
CA LYS A 162 6.93 -16.50 -0.07
C LYS A 162 6.62 -17.16 1.26
N GLU A 163 7.07 -16.60 2.37
CA GLU A 163 6.79 -17.09 3.74
C GLU A 163 5.31 -17.05 4.10
N ASN A 164 4.52 -16.23 3.40
CA ASN A 164 3.07 -16.15 3.52
C ASN A 164 2.33 -16.82 2.34
N ASN A 165 2.88 -17.91 1.82
CA ASN A 165 2.29 -18.76 0.78
C ASN A 165 2.00 -18.02 -0.55
N GLY A 166 2.81 -17.04 -0.90
CA GLY A 166 2.64 -16.24 -2.11
C GLY A 166 1.60 -15.12 -1.98
N TYR A 167 1.11 -14.86 -0.77
CA TYR A 167 0.07 -13.85 -0.55
C TYR A 167 0.65 -12.43 -0.61
N GLY A 168 0.58 -11.82 -1.78
CA GLY A 168 1.07 -10.48 -2.07
C GLY A 168 1.38 -10.28 -3.55
N ILE A 169 1.53 -9.05 -3.97
CA ILE A 169 1.88 -8.67 -5.34
C ILE A 169 3.16 -7.84 -5.29
N PRO A 170 4.32 -8.41 -5.64
CA PRO A 170 5.56 -7.65 -5.74
C PRO A 170 5.48 -6.68 -6.92
N THR A 171 5.94 -5.44 -6.70
CA THR A 171 5.97 -4.41 -7.73
C THR A 171 7.42 -4.15 -8.12
N VAL A 172 7.73 -4.20 -9.41
CA VAL A 172 9.06 -3.97 -9.97
C VAL A 172 9.09 -2.64 -10.71
N LYS A 173 10.14 -1.86 -10.52
CA LYS A 173 10.37 -0.63 -11.30
C LYS A 173 10.96 -0.95 -12.67
N PRO A 174 10.83 -0.03 -13.67
CA PRO A 174 11.40 -0.20 -15.00
C PRO A 174 12.92 0.05 -14.99
N TRP A 175 13.68 -0.87 -14.41
CA TRP A 175 15.14 -0.88 -14.39
C TRP A 175 15.74 -1.20 -15.76
N SER A 176 17.08 -1.17 -15.87
CA SER A 176 17.74 -1.82 -17.01
C SER A 176 17.29 -3.27 -17.14
N LEU A 177 17.28 -3.80 -18.34
CA LEU A 177 16.75 -5.15 -18.62
C LEU A 177 17.37 -6.21 -17.70
N GLU A 178 18.68 -6.18 -17.50
CA GLU A 178 19.40 -7.12 -16.62
C GLU A 178 18.84 -7.07 -15.18
N THR A 179 18.83 -5.90 -14.57
CA THR A 179 18.29 -5.72 -13.21
C THR A 179 16.79 -6.04 -13.12
N TYR A 180 16.04 -5.71 -14.17
CA TYR A 180 14.61 -6.04 -14.24
C TYR A 180 14.40 -7.55 -14.22
N LEU A 181 15.16 -8.31 -15.02
CA LEU A 181 15.05 -9.77 -15.04
C LEU A 181 15.44 -10.41 -13.71
N GLU A 182 16.52 -9.95 -13.06
CA GLU A 182 16.89 -10.42 -11.71
C GLU A 182 15.76 -10.21 -10.70
N LYS A 183 15.14 -9.03 -10.71
CA LYS A 183 14.02 -8.73 -9.80
C LYS A 183 12.75 -9.50 -10.16
N LEU A 184 12.50 -9.72 -11.44
CA LEU A 184 11.39 -10.55 -11.89
C LEU A 184 11.56 -12.00 -11.44
N ASP A 185 12.77 -12.55 -11.49
CA ASP A 185 13.06 -13.88 -10.97
C ASP A 185 12.79 -13.98 -9.46
N LEU A 186 13.15 -12.97 -8.68
CA LEU A 186 12.78 -12.90 -7.26
C LEU A 186 11.26 -12.92 -7.07
N ALA A 187 10.52 -12.15 -7.88
CA ALA A 187 9.07 -12.10 -7.83
C ALA A 187 8.45 -13.47 -8.18
N LEU A 188 8.89 -14.11 -9.25
CA LEU A 188 8.42 -15.43 -9.66
C LEU A 188 8.71 -16.50 -8.62
N ASN A 189 9.90 -16.47 -8.01
CA ASN A 189 10.31 -17.41 -6.97
C ASN A 189 9.61 -17.19 -5.61
N SER A 190 8.87 -16.11 -5.46
CA SER A 190 8.06 -15.84 -4.26
C SER A 190 6.72 -16.57 -4.24
N ASN A 191 6.35 -17.25 -5.34
CA ASN A 191 5.04 -17.85 -5.57
C ASN A 191 3.88 -16.85 -5.53
N ALA A 192 4.17 -15.54 -5.73
CA ALA A 192 3.14 -14.52 -5.83
C ALA A 192 2.19 -14.84 -6.99
N PHE A 193 0.91 -14.59 -6.82
CA PHE A 193 -0.11 -14.86 -7.83
C PHE A 193 -0.16 -13.81 -8.96
N ALA A 194 0.52 -12.68 -8.78
CA ALA A 194 0.69 -11.65 -9.79
C ALA A 194 1.96 -10.83 -9.53
N VAL A 195 2.44 -10.13 -10.54
CA VAL A 195 3.54 -9.17 -10.47
C VAL A 195 3.07 -7.86 -11.08
N ALA A 196 3.39 -6.74 -10.46
CA ALA A 196 3.08 -5.41 -10.97
C ALA A 196 4.35 -4.70 -11.48
N MET A 197 4.19 -3.79 -12.45
CA MET A 197 5.25 -2.87 -12.86
C MET A 197 4.86 -1.43 -12.55
N ASP A 198 5.77 -0.72 -11.90
CA ASP A 198 5.66 0.70 -11.53
C ASP A 198 6.16 1.58 -12.70
N VAL A 199 5.33 1.73 -13.74
CA VAL A 199 5.73 2.40 -14.99
C VAL A 199 5.98 3.91 -14.83
N ASP A 200 5.42 4.57 -13.83
CA ASP A 200 5.62 6.00 -13.57
C ASP A 200 7.02 6.28 -13.01
N ALA A 201 7.66 5.27 -12.42
CA ALA A 201 9.02 5.37 -11.88
C ALA A 201 10.05 5.83 -12.93
N ALA A 202 9.82 5.57 -14.21
CA ALA A 202 10.65 6.06 -15.30
C ALA A 202 10.79 7.59 -15.34
N GLY A 203 9.86 8.30 -14.73
CA GLY A 203 9.86 9.77 -14.68
C GLY A 203 10.32 10.36 -13.35
N LEU A 204 10.64 9.54 -12.35
CA LEU A 204 11.02 10.04 -11.03
C LEU A 204 12.39 10.71 -11.04
N PRO A 205 12.51 11.99 -10.61
CA PRO A 205 13.76 12.74 -10.71
C PRO A 205 14.93 12.10 -9.96
N PHE A 206 14.68 11.49 -8.81
CA PHE A 206 15.71 10.88 -7.97
C PHE A 206 16.19 9.51 -8.48
N LEU A 207 15.53 8.92 -9.47
CA LEU A 207 16.00 7.73 -10.16
C LEU A 207 16.88 8.06 -11.37
N LYS A 208 16.94 9.31 -11.78
CA LYS A 208 17.86 9.76 -12.84
C LYS A 208 19.30 9.65 -12.35
N GLY A 209 20.15 8.99 -13.14
CA GLY A 209 21.55 8.78 -12.79
C GLY A 209 21.79 7.78 -11.68
N CYS A 210 20.80 6.99 -11.30
CA CYS A 210 21.00 5.87 -10.40
C CYS A 210 21.75 4.72 -11.06
N GLN A 211 22.39 3.92 -10.21
CA GLN A 211 22.88 2.62 -10.61
C GLN A 211 22.14 1.55 -9.77
N PRO A 212 21.52 0.58 -10.35
CA PRO A 212 21.27 0.45 -11.81
C PRO A 212 20.32 1.56 -12.32
N PRO A 213 20.42 1.94 -13.61
CA PRO A 213 19.56 2.97 -14.14
C PRO A 213 18.11 2.46 -14.22
N ALA A 214 17.16 3.25 -13.70
CA ALA A 214 15.77 3.08 -14.04
C ALA A 214 15.51 3.84 -15.35
N GLY A 215 15.05 3.14 -16.35
CA GLY A 215 14.96 3.67 -17.70
C GLY A 215 13.55 3.82 -18.23
N ARG A 216 13.45 4.50 -19.36
CA ARG A 216 12.29 4.39 -20.22
C ARG A 216 12.40 3.06 -20.95
N MET A 217 11.41 2.22 -20.76
CA MET A 217 11.18 1.13 -21.70
C MET A 217 10.31 1.65 -22.85
N ASN A 218 10.59 1.21 -24.05
CA ASN A 218 9.69 1.38 -25.18
C ASN A 218 8.66 0.23 -25.19
N THR A 219 7.71 0.27 -26.13
CA THR A 219 6.64 -0.74 -26.22
C THR A 219 7.13 -2.14 -26.63
N GLU A 220 8.38 -2.28 -27.06
CA GLU A 220 8.98 -3.55 -27.48
C GLU A 220 9.83 -4.19 -26.36
N GLN A 221 10.23 -3.41 -25.37
CA GLN A 221 10.97 -3.81 -24.18
C GLN A 221 10.03 -4.15 -23.02
#